data_a9f8c81d7df62ca4d85ca374b23d641d
#
_entry.id   a9f8c81d7df62ca4d85ca374b23d641d
#
_cell.length_a   1.000
_cell.length_b   1.000
_cell.length_c   1.000
_cell.angle_alpha   90.00
_cell.angle_beta   90.00
_cell.angle_gamma   90.00
#
_symmetry.space_group_name_H-M   'P 1'
#
loop_
_entity.id
_entity.type
_entity.pdbx_description
1 polymer ?
#
loop_
_entity_poly.entity_id
_entity_poly.type
_entity_poly.pdbx_seq_one_letter_code
_entity_poly.pdbx_strand_id
1 'polypeptide(L)'
;MEQKEAFVEVIENTLRNIAEGGIDKKALQAGLNYYEFRFREADFGSYPRGLMYGLQLFDSWLYDEEKPFIHMEAIPTFEFLKSQIEKGYFEQLIRDYLLENPHGAIVIIRQEKGRTARMDRELAEKLQAYKESLSEEEIEKLVQDTKDLEAYQEEESAPEDLAKIPVLRREDISPEIAPVYNTEMEIDSVKTIYHNVETNGIGYVTLLFDLSAHLHIIQATFRFRLYGY
;
A
#
# COMPACT_ATOMS: atom_id res chain seq x y z
N MET A 1 -31.40 8.37 10.33
CA MET A 1 -31.21 9.78 9.98
C MET A 1 -31.01 10.66 11.19
N GLU A 2 -31.67 10.35 12.26
CA GLU A 2 -31.66 11.11 13.52
C GLU A 2 -30.29 11.31 14.17
N GLN A 3 -29.31 10.46 13.85
CA GLN A 3 -27.96 10.54 14.44
C GLN A 3 -26.90 11.17 13.51
N LYS A 4 -27.27 11.67 12.32
CA LYS A 4 -26.30 12.22 11.37
C LYS A 4 -25.60 13.45 11.94
N GLU A 5 -26.40 14.35 12.47
CA GLU A 5 -25.89 15.62 13.02
C GLU A 5 -25.04 15.37 14.25
N ALA A 6 -25.49 14.48 15.16
CA ALA A 6 -24.71 14.07 16.31
C ALA A 6 -23.38 13.39 15.93
N PHE A 7 -23.38 12.59 14.86
CA PHE A 7 -22.15 11.95 14.36
C PHE A 7 -21.14 13.00 13.85
N VAL A 8 -21.60 13.96 13.06
CA VAL A 8 -20.74 15.05 12.57
C VAL A 8 -20.23 15.90 13.72
N GLU A 9 -21.10 16.26 14.65
CA GLU A 9 -20.74 17.04 15.85
C GLU A 9 -19.65 16.35 16.70
N VAL A 10 -19.74 15.04 16.88
CA VAL A 10 -18.71 14.27 17.61
C VAL A 10 -17.37 14.37 16.89
N ILE A 11 -17.35 14.20 15.57
CA ILE A 11 -16.10 14.29 14.78
C ILE A 11 -15.51 15.69 14.87
N GLU A 12 -16.30 16.72 14.60
CA GLU A 12 -15.84 18.11 14.61
C GLU A 12 -15.36 18.54 16.00
N ASN A 13 -16.10 18.21 17.06
CA ASN A 13 -15.70 18.52 18.42
C ASN A 13 -14.41 17.78 18.83
N THR A 14 -14.25 16.53 18.39
CA THR A 14 -13.01 15.78 18.63
C THR A 14 -11.82 16.46 17.93
N LEU A 15 -11.97 16.82 16.65
CA LEU A 15 -10.92 17.52 15.91
C LEU A 15 -10.58 18.89 16.53
N ARG A 16 -11.60 19.68 16.96
CA ARG A 16 -11.39 20.95 17.67
C ARG A 16 -10.61 20.74 18.96
N ASN A 17 -11.05 19.80 19.77
CA ASN A 17 -10.38 19.49 21.05
C ASN A 17 -8.91 19.12 20.84
N ILE A 18 -8.60 18.35 19.79
CA ILE A 18 -7.22 17.99 19.45
C ILE A 18 -6.45 19.23 18.95
N ALA A 19 -7.05 20.02 18.06
CA ALA A 19 -6.42 21.21 17.52
C ALA A 19 -6.14 22.30 18.56
N GLU A 20 -6.98 22.41 19.60
CA GLU A 20 -6.85 23.38 20.69
C GLU A 20 -6.03 22.83 21.88
N GLY A 21 -6.26 21.58 22.26
CA GLY A 21 -5.61 20.93 23.39
C GLY A 21 -4.23 20.36 23.12
N GLY A 22 -3.87 20.22 21.84
CA GLY A 22 -2.63 19.63 21.36
C GLY A 22 -2.73 18.10 21.20
N ILE A 23 -1.86 17.59 20.33
CA ILE A 23 -1.71 16.15 20.05
C ILE A 23 -0.74 15.55 21.06
N ASP A 24 -0.95 14.30 21.45
CA ASP A 24 0.07 13.55 22.19
C ASP A 24 1.35 13.39 21.34
N LYS A 25 2.37 14.15 21.71
CA LYS A 25 3.64 14.24 20.98
C LYS A 25 4.38 12.91 20.95
N LYS A 26 4.28 12.08 21.99
CA LYS A 26 4.89 10.75 22.01
C LYS A 26 4.20 9.81 21.05
N ALA A 27 2.88 9.83 21.01
CA ALA A 27 2.11 9.03 20.05
C ALA A 27 2.38 9.49 18.61
N LEU A 28 2.47 10.80 18.37
CA LEU A 28 2.81 11.37 17.07
C LEU A 28 4.22 10.97 16.62
N GLN A 29 5.22 11.08 17.49
CA GLN A 29 6.58 10.62 17.22
C GLN A 29 6.62 9.12 16.91
N ALA A 30 5.90 8.30 17.68
CA ALA A 30 5.81 6.87 17.45
C ALA A 30 5.17 6.55 16.08
N GLY A 31 4.12 7.28 15.70
CA GLY A 31 3.49 7.17 14.40
C GLY A 31 4.44 7.50 13.24
N LEU A 32 5.17 8.62 13.35
CA LEU A 32 6.16 9.01 12.33
C LEU A 32 7.29 7.98 12.22
N ASN A 33 7.79 7.49 13.35
CA ASN A 33 8.82 6.45 13.35
C ASN A 33 8.32 5.15 12.70
N TYR A 34 7.07 4.77 12.95
CA TYR A 34 6.45 3.60 12.34
C TYR A 34 6.36 3.72 10.81
N TYR A 35 5.87 4.87 10.30
CA TYR A 35 5.74 5.08 8.87
C TYR A 35 7.09 5.21 8.17
N GLU A 36 8.06 5.90 8.77
CA GLU A 36 9.42 5.98 8.24
C GLU A 36 10.08 4.60 8.20
N PHE A 37 9.93 3.79 9.27
CA PHE A 37 10.43 2.43 9.31
C PHE A 37 9.85 1.59 8.16
N ARG A 38 8.53 1.63 7.98
CA ARG A 38 7.87 0.91 6.89
C ARG A 38 8.35 1.36 5.51
N PHE A 39 8.53 2.65 5.34
CA PHE A 39 9.06 3.22 4.10
C PHE A 39 10.48 2.71 3.81
N ARG A 40 11.37 2.70 4.81
CA ARG A 40 12.74 2.21 4.68
C ARG A 40 12.82 0.71 4.48
N GLU A 41 12.04 -0.05 5.22
CA GLU A 41 12.02 -1.52 5.13
C GLU A 41 11.51 -1.98 3.77
N ALA A 42 10.54 -1.28 3.20
CA ALA A 42 9.91 -1.57 1.91
C ALA A 42 9.53 -3.06 1.80
N ASP A 43 8.89 -3.57 2.86
CA ASP A 43 8.36 -4.92 2.91
C ASP A 43 6.95 -4.93 2.30
N PHE A 44 6.84 -5.46 1.10
CA PHE A 44 5.59 -5.59 0.35
C PHE A 44 5.03 -7.03 0.40
N GLY A 45 5.49 -7.83 1.37
CA GLY A 45 5.08 -9.22 1.51
C GLY A 45 5.51 -10.07 0.32
N SER A 46 4.55 -10.70 -0.36
CA SER A 46 4.80 -11.57 -1.51
C SER A 46 5.02 -10.82 -2.83
N TYR A 47 4.80 -9.51 -2.88
CA TYR A 47 4.96 -8.74 -4.11
C TYR A 47 6.41 -8.38 -4.37
N PRO A 48 6.90 -8.50 -5.62
CA PRO A 48 8.24 -8.05 -5.98
C PRO A 48 8.43 -6.56 -5.69
N ARG A 49 9.51 -6.22 -4.98
CA ARG A 49 9.79 -4.84 -4.57
C ARG A 49 9.85 -3.87 -5.75
N GLY A 50 10.49 -4.28 -6.86
CA GLY A 50 10.58 -3.46 -8.07
C GLY A 50 9.22 -3.17 -8.70
N LEU A 51 8.29 -4.13 -8.69
CA LEU A 51 6.92 -3.92 -9.17
C LEU A 51 6.20 -2.87 -8.30
N MET A 52 6.30 -2.98 -6.98
CA MET A 52 5.64 -2.05 -6.07
C MET A 52 6.19 -0.63 -6.20
N TYR A 53 7.50 -0.48 -6.34
CA TYR A 53 8.09 0.82 -6.64
C TYR A 53 7.65 1.37 -8.01
N GLY A 54 7.60 0.50 -9.03
CA GLY A 54 7.08 0.89 -10.34
C GLY A 54 5.65 1.43 -10.28
N LEU A 55 4.77 0.77 -9.52
CA LEU A 55 3.39 1.24 -9.32
C LEU A 55 3.35 2.58 -8.58
N GLN A 56 4.17 2.78 -7.55
CA GLN A 56 4.25 4.05 -6.82
C GLN A 56 4.72 5.23 -7.70
N LEU A 57 5.55 4.98 -8.69
CA LEU A 57 5.95 6.03 -9.63
C LEU A 57 4.76 6.61 -10.40
N PHE A 58 3.76 5.80 -10.72
CA PHE A 58 2.58 6.25 -11.43
C PHE A 58 1.70 7.19 -10.62
N ASP A 59 1.78 7.19 -9.30
CA ASP A 59 1.01 8.11 -8.43
C ASP A 59 1.33 9.59 -8.70
N SER A 60 2.50 9.89 -9.23
CA SER A 60 2.89 11.23 -9.65
C SER A 60 3.15 11.34 -11.15
N TRP A 61 3.79 10.35 -11.75
CA TRP A 61 4.22 10.41 -13.15
C TRP A 61 3.07 10.57 -14.15
N LEU A 62 1.91 9.98 -13.87
CA LEU A 62 0.70 10.17 -14.70
C LEU A 62 0.19 11.62 -14.75
N TYR A 63 0.56 12.43 -13.76
CA TYR A 63 0.09 13.82 -13.64
C TYR A 63 1.19 14.84 -13.90
N ASP A 64 2.46 14.49 -13.67
CA ASP A 64 3.61 15.38 -13.84
C ASP A 64 4.82 14.53 -14.30
N GLU A 65 5.13 14.59 -15.59
CA GLU A 65 6.22 13.84 -16.22
C GLU A 65 7.61 14.22 -15.66
N GLU A 66 7.74 15.42 -15.10
CA GLU A 66 9.00 15.91 -14.54
C GLU A 66 9.25 15.41 -13.10
N LYS A 67 8.22 14.83 -12.44
CA LYS A 67 8.30 14.40 -11.02
C LYS A 67 7.94 12.93 -10.78
N PRO A 68 8.53 11.98 -11.51
CA PRO A 68 8.17 10.56 -11.35
C PRO A 68 8.57 10.00 -9.97
N PHE A 69 9.59 10.55 -9.30
CA PHE A 69 10.17 9.99 -8.08
C PHE A 69 9.73 10.66 -6.78
N ILE A 70 8.85 11.66 -6.82
CA ILE A 70 8.50 12.46 -5.63
C ILE A 70 8.00 11.63 -4.45
N HIS A 71 7.29 10.53 -4.71
CA HIS A 71 6.81 9.63 -3.66
C HIS A 71 7.87 8.69 -3.11
N MET A 72 9.01 8.56 -3.79
CA MET A 72 10.14 7.75 -3.34
C MET A 72 11.15 8.56 -2.53
N GLU A 73 11.07 9.88 -2.59
CA GLU A 73 11.98 10.80 -1.90
C GLU A 73 11.39 11.30 -0.57
N ALA A 74 10.75 10.39 0.21
CA ALA A 74 10.01 10.76 1.41
C ALA A 74 10.86 10.96 2.67
N ILE A 75 12.14 10.57 2.69
CA ILE A 75 13.00 10.70 3.88
C ILE A 75 13.12 12.14 4.37
N PRO A 76 13.43 13.14 3.52
CA PRO A 76 13.45 14.55 3.97
C PRO A 76 12.10 15.02 4.53
N THR A 77 11.00 14.47 4.01
CA THR A 77 9.65 14.78 4.53
C THR A 77 9.46 14.24 5.94
N PHE A 78 9.92 13.02 6.25
CA PHE A 78 9.88 12.49 7.61
C PHE A 78 10.74 13.32 8.56
N GLU A 79 11.93 13.74 8.16
CA GLU A 79 12.80 14.61 8.95
C GLU A 79 12.13 15.97 9.23
N PHE A 80 11.54 16.59 8.20
CA PHE A 80 10.76 17.80 8.34
C PHE A 80 9.62 17.60 9.34
N LEU A 81 8.77 16.60 9.16
CA LEU A 81 7.61 16.34 10.03
C LEU A 81 8.03 16.13 11.49
N LYS A 82 9.09 15.37 11.74
CA LYS A 82 9.65 15.20 13.10
C LYS A 82 10.06 16.54 13.71
N SER A 83 10.68 17.41 12.93
CA SER A 83 11.08 18.74 13.39
C SER A 83 9.92 19.67 13.73
N GLN A 84 8.71 19.34 13.28
CA GLN A 84 7.48 20.12 13.48
C GLN A 84 6.62 19.65 14.65
N ILE A 85 6.94 18.52 15.29
CA ILE A 85 6.14 17.94 16.39
C ILE A 85 5.93 18.95 17.53
N GLU A 86 6.98 19.70 17.90
CA GLU A 86 6.92 20.66 19.01
C GLU A 86 6.37 22.04 18.59
N LYS A 87 6.07 22.25 17.31
CA LYS A 87 5.74 23.58 16.77
C LYS A 87 4.23 23.78 16.49
N GLY A 88 3.39 22.80 16.84
CA GLY A 88 1.95 22.91 16.57
C GLY A 88 1.56 22.76 15.10
N TYR A 89 2.46 22.28 14.25
CA TYR A 89 2.22 22.11 12.82
C TYR A 89 1.07 21.16 12.51
N PHE A 90 0.98 20.06 13.25
CA PHE A 90 -0.07 19.05 13.03
C PHE A 90 -1.44 19.57 13.48
N GLU A 91 -1.50 20.32 14.57
CA GLU A 91 -2.70 21.01 15.01
C GLU A 91 -3.17 22.04 13.98
N GLN A 92 -2.22 22.75 13.33
CA GLN A 92 -2.53 23.68 12.26
C GLN A 92 -3.08 22.95 11.03
N LEU A 93 -2.50 21.80 10.64
CA LEU A 93 -3.04 20.99 9.54
C LEU A 93 -4.49 20.54 9.80
N ILE A 94 -4.83 20.19 11.06
CA ILE A 94 -6.21 19.84 11.40
C ILE A 94 -7.14 21.04 11.21
N ARG A 95 -6.72 22.24 11.61
CA ARG A 95 -7.52 23.45 11.40
C ARG A 95 -7.73 23.74 9.91
N ASP A 96 -6.64 23.85 9.15
CA ASP A 96 -6.65 24.30 7.77
C ASP A 96 -7.33 23.31 6.82
N TYR A 97 -7.08 22.02 7.01
CA TYR A 97 -7.50 21.00 6.04
C TYR A 97 -8.71 20.18 6.46
N LEU A 98 -9.06 20.16 7.75
CA LEU A 98 -10.21 19.37 8.23
C LEU A 98 -11.34 20.26 8.76
N LEU A 99 -11.03 21.26 9.61
CA LEU A 99 -12.06 22.09 10.26
C LEU A 99 -12.49 23.26 9.39
N GLU A 100 -11.58 23.93 8.71
CA GLU A 100 -11.83 25.13 7.90
C GLU A 100 -11.98 24.80 6.41
N ASN A 101 -11.92 23.52 6.05
CA ASN A 101 -12.04 23.09 4.67
C ASN A 101 -13.49 23.26 4.16
N PRO A 102 -13.74 24.17 3.16
CA PRO A 102 -15.06 24.34 2.58
C PRO A 102 -15.49 23.17 1.68
N HIS A 103 -14.57 22.30 1.30
CA HIS A 103 -14.81 21.13 0.47
C HIS A 103 -15.18 19.90 1.34
N GLY A 104 -16.34 19.96 1.97
CA GLY A 104 -16.88 18.85 2.76
C GLY A 104 -18.11 18.25 2.12
N ALA A 105 -18.20 16.91 2.07
CA ALA A 105 -19.41 16.21 1.66
C ALA A 105 -19.73 15.06 2.63
N ILE A 106 -21.02 14.93 2.95
CA ILE A 106 -21.50 13.81 3.76
C ILE A 106 -22.37 12.92 2.87
N VAL A 107 -21.90 11.72 2.60
CA VAL A 107 -22.63 10.71 1.84
C VAL A 107 -23.23 9.67 2.78
N ILE A 108 -24.56 9.53 2.76
CA ILE A 108 -25.25 8.54 3.57
C ILE A 108 -25.72 7.42 2.66
N ILE A 109 -25.12 6.25 2.84
CA ILE A 109 -25.55 5.03 2.13
C ILE A 109 -26.64 4.35 2.96
N ARG A 110 -27.81 4.17 2.34
CA ARG A 110 -28.94 3.48 2.96
C ARG A 110 -29.15 2.13 2.32
N GLN A 111 -29.38 1.15 3.16
CA GLN A 111 -29.84 -0.14 2.70
C GLN A 111 -31.25 -0.03 2.14
N GLU A 112 -31.45 -0.52 0.93
CA GLU A 112 -32.74 -0.65 0.30
C GLU A 112 -32.97 -2.13 -0.10
N LYS A 113 -33.90 -2.77 0.61
CA LYS A 113 -34.21 -4.18 0.33
C LYS A 113 -34.85 -4.31 -1.06
N GLY A 114 -34.31 -5.22 -1.87
CA GLY A 114 -34.84 -5.51 -3.21
C GLY A 114 -34.36 -4.54 -4.30
N ARG A 115 -33.44 -3.59 -4.00
CA ARG A 115 -32.90 -2.65 -4.99
C ARG A 115 -32.24 -3.36 -6.17
N THR A 116 -31.38 -4.34 -5.90
CA THR A 116 -30.70 -5.11 -6.95
C THR A 116 -31.71 -5.77 -7.88
N ALA A 117 -32.69 -6.51 -7.31
CA ALA A 117 -33.71 -7.16 -8.10
C ALA A 117 -34.59 -6.18 -8.93
N ARG A 118 -34.80 -4.95 -8.41
CA ARG A 118 -35.47 -3.90 -9.18
C ARG A 118 -34.59 -3.40 -10.33
N MET A 119 -33.34 -3.10 -10.06
CA MET A 119 -32.40 -2.65 -11.09
C MET A 119 -32.19 -3.69 -12.19
N ASP A 120 -32.08 -4.97 -11.83
CA ASP A 120 -31.96 -6.08 -12.79
C ASP A 120 -33.20 -6.16 -13.68
N ARG A 121 -34.39 -5.97 -13.12
CA ARG A 121 -35.64 -5.96 -13.88
C ARG A 121 -35.72 -4.77 -14.83
N GLU A 122 -35.44 -3.56 -14.33
CA GLU A 122 -35.40 -2.34 -15.14
C GLU A 122 -34.37 -2.45 -16.29
N LEU A 123 -33.23 -3.07 -16.02
CA LEU A 123 -32.21 -3.34 -17.03
C LEU A 123 -32.70 -4.36 -18.05
N ALA A 124 -33.31 -5.47 -17.61
CA ALA A 124 -33.85 -6.49 -18.50
C ALA A 124 -34.95 -5.93 -19.41
N GLU A 125 -35.88 -5.13 -18.86
CA GLU A 125 -36.92 -4.45 -19.64
C GLU A 125 -36.32 -3.48 -20.68
N LYS A 126 -35.32 -2.71 -20.29
CA LYS A 126 -34.59 -1.81 -21.20
C LYS A 126 -33.87 -2.56 -22.32
N LEU A 127 -33.18 -3.65 -21.99
CA LEU A 127 -32.48 -4.46 -22.97
C LEU A 127 -33.46 -5.18 -23.90
N GLN A 128 -34.61 -5.65 -23.39
CA GLN A 128 -35.65 -6.26 -24.20
C GLN A 128 -36.25 -5.26 -25.20
N ALA A 129 -36.57 -4.03 -24.72
CA ALA A 129 -37.10 -2.99 -25.60
C ALA A 129 -36.06 -2.58 -26.67
N TYR A 130 -34.77 -2.53 -26.31
CA TYR A 130 -33.71 -2.27 -27.27
C TYR A 130 -33.62 -3.41 -28.32
N LYS A 131 -33.66 -4.67 -27.90
CA LYS A 131 -33.65 -5.82 -28.82
C LYS A 131 -34.83 -5.79 -29.78
N GLU A 132 -36.02 -5.44 -29.30
CA GLU A 132 -37.21 -5.34 -30.12
C GLU A 132 -37.18 -4.19 -31.13
N SER A 133 -36.34 -3.17 -30.88
CA SER A 133 -36.15 -2.05 -31.79
C SER A 133 -35.14 -2.29 -32.91
N LEU A 134 -34.37 -3.39 -32.83
CA LEU A 134 -33.36 -3.77 -33.80
C LEU A 134 -33.95 -4.59 -34.95
N SER A 135 -33.47 -4.37 -36.16
CA SER A 135 -33.70 -5.24 -37.30
C SER A 135 -32.96 -6.59 -37.15
N GLU A 136 -33.37 -7.59 -37.93
CA GLU A 136 -32.68 -8.89 -37.98
C GLU A 136 -31.19 -8.73 -38.38
N GLU A 137 -30.91 -7.86 -39.34
CA GLU A 137 -29.54 -7.56 -39.79
C GLU A 137 -28.67 -6.94 -38.68
N GLU A 138 -29.25 -6.04 -37.88
CA GLU A 138 -28.54 -5.41 -36.73
C GLU A 138 -28.28 -6.42 -35.62
N ILE A 139 -29.22 -7.35 -35.38
CA ILE A 139 -29.05 -8.43 -34.41
C ILE A 139 -27.95 -9.39 -34.89
N GLU A 140 -27.95 -9.80 -36.15
CA GLU A 140 -26.90 -10.65 -36.72
C GLU A 140 -25.52 -9.98 -36.62
N LYS A 141 -25.45 -8.69 -36.91
CA LYS A 141 -24.23 -7.92 -36.77
C LYS A 141 -23.72 -7.89 -35.31
N LEU A 142 -24.61 -7.63 -34.32
CA LEU A 142 -24.22 -7.65 -32.90
C LEU A 142 -23.73 -9.04 -32.47
N VAL A 143 -24.34 -10.11 -32.95
CA VAL A 143 -23.86 -11.47 -32.68
C VAL A 143 -22.51 -11.72 -33.30
N GLN A 144 -22.26 -11.22 -34.52
CA GLN A 144 -20.94 -11.37 -35.16
C GLN A 144 -19.88 -10.53 -34.45
N ASP A 145 -20.15 -9.26 -34.15
CA ASP A 145 -19.26 -8.38 -33.41
C ASP A 145 -18.88 -8.97 -32.04
N THR A 146 -19.82 -9.64 -31.37
CA THR A 146 -19.55 -10.32 -30.10
C THR A 146 -18.62 -11.52 -30.29
N LYS A 147 -18.87 -12.35 -31.32
CA LYS A 147 -18.00 -13.49 -31.64
C LYS A 147 -16.60 -13.06 -32.02
N ASP A 148 -16.48 -11.97 -32.77
CA ASP A 148 -15.20 -11.42 -33.19
C ASP A 148 -14.43 -10.86 -31.98
N LEU A 149 -15.13 -10.24 -31.02
CA LEU A 149 -14.56 -9.79 -29.76
C LEU A 149 -14.09 -10.96 -28.90
N GLU A 150 -14.90 -12.00 -28.75
CA GLU A 150 -14.54 -13.22 -28.03
C GLU A 150 -13.31 -13.89 -28.66
N ALA A 151 -13.28 -14.04 -29.99
CA ALA A 151 -12.16 -14.59 -30.70
C ALA A 151 -10.88 -13.76 -30.50
N TYR A 152 -10.98 -12.42 -30.54
CA TYR A 152 -9.86 -11.53 -30.27
C TYR A 152 -9.34 -11.65 -28.83
N GLN A 153 -10.22 -11.80 -27.84
CA GLN A 153 -9.85 -11.96 -26.43
C GLN A 153 -9.19 -13.30 -26.12
N GLU A 154 -9.57 -14.36 -26.87
CA GLU A 154 -9.03 -15.71 -26.72
C GLU A 154 -7.82 -15.98 -27.64
N GLU A 155 -7.52 -15.07 -28.57
CA GLU A 155 -6.40 -15.21 -29.48
C GLU A 155 -5.07 -15.26 -28.71
N GLU A 156 -4.31 -16.32 -28.91
CA GLU A 156 -2.98 -16.43 -28.35
C GLU A 156 -2.05 -15.41 -28.99
N SER A 157 -1.26 -14.71 -28.18
CA SER A 157 -0.25 -13.78 -28.71
C SER A 157 0.72 -14.48 -29.63
N ALA A 158 1.07 -13.84 -30.75
CA ALA A 158 2.00 -14.41 -31.69
C ALA A 158 3.35 -14.77 -31.02
N PRO A 159 3.97 -15.90 -31.37
CA PRO A 159 5.25 -16.31 -30.77
C PRO A 159 6.34 -15.24 -30.88
N GLU A 160 6.32 -14.43 -31.94
CA GLU A 160 7.25 -13.32 -32.17
C GLU A 160 7.03 -12.17 -31.14
N ASP A 161 5.81 -11.96 -30.70
CA ASP A 161 5.49 -10.96 -29.68
C ASP A 161 5.82 -11.48 -28.28
N LEU A 162 5.56 -12.75 -28.01
CA LEU A 162 5.98 -13.41 -26.77
C LEU A 162 7.52 -13.43 -26.63
N ALA A 163 8.25 -13.58 -27.72
CA ALA A 163 9.70 -13.55 -27.71
C ALA A 163 10.30 -12.18 -27.36
N LYS A 164 9.52 -11.10 -27.44
CA LYS A 164 9.94 -9.75 -27.01
C LYS A 164 9.91 -9.57 -25.50
N ILE A 165 9.15 -10.42 -24.78
CA ILE A 165 9.10 -10.38 -23.33
C ILE A 165 10.43 -10.87 -22.77
N PRO A 166 11.14 -10.08 -21.92
CA PRO A 166 12.39 -10.51 -21.32
C PRO A 166 12.10 -11.64 -20.31
N VAL A 167 12.51 -12.85 -20.65
CA VAL A 167 12.44 -14.02 -19.78
C VAL A 167 13.83 -14.41 -19.32
N LEU A 168 13.97 -14.79 -18.05
CA LEU A 168 15.21 -15.34 -17.54
C LEU A 168 15.57 -16.64 -18.27
N ARG A 169 16.80 -16.72 -18.74
CA ARG A 169 17.39 -17.93 -19.32
C ARG A 169 18.24 -18.64 -18.26
N ARG A 170 18.57 -19.88 -18.52
CA ARG A 170 19.42 -20.66 -17.62
C ARG A 170 20.78 -20.01 -17.40
N GLU A 171 21.31 -19.34 -18.43
CA GLU A 171 22.59 -18.64 -18.42
C GLU A 171 22.57 -17.39 -17.54
N ASP A 172 21.38 -16.81 -17.29
CA ASP A 172 21.20 -15.64 -16.42
C ASP A 172 21.23 -16.03 -14.93
N ILE A 173 21.12 -17.34 -14.63
CA ILE A 173 21.17 -17.86 -13.26
C ILE A 173 22.63 -18.15 -12.90
N SER A 174 23.18 -17.40 -11.94
CA SER A 174 24.52 -17.67 -11.45
C SER A 174 24.61 -19.08 -10.84
N PRO A 175 25.57 -19.92 -11.26
CA PRO A 175 25.83 -21.20 -10.61
C PRO A 175 26.49 -21.04 -9.23
N GLU A 176 26.97 -19.84 -8.92
CA GLU A 176 27.64 -19.54 -7.67
C GLU A 176 26.64 -19.09 -6.60
N ILE A 177 26.77 -19.65 -5.43
CA ILE A 177 26.00 -19.19 -4.25
C ILE A 177 26.54 -17.80 -3.87
N ALA A 178 25.63 -16.83 -3.70
CA ALA A 178 26.01 -15.50 -3.25
C ALA A 178 26.84 -15.61 -1.93
N PRO A 179 27.99 -14.94 -1.86
CA PRO A 179 28.83 -15.02 -0.69
C PRO A 179 28.11 -14.49 0.54
N VAL A 180 28.20 -15.23 1.64
CA VAL A 180 27.67 -14.79 2.93
C VAL A 180 28.78 -14.05 3.67
N TYR A 181 28.63 -12.73 3.79
CA TYR A 181 29.60 -11.87 4.47
C TYR A 181 29.30 -11.89 5.97
N ASN A 182 29.85 -12.88 6.67
CA ASN A 182 29.75 -13.01 8.12
C ASN A 182 31.08 -12.67 8.78
N THR A 183 31.01 -11.87 9.84
CA THR A 183 32.15 -11.65 10.73
C THR A 183 31.77 -12.18 12.11
N GLU A 184 32.52 -13.18 12.60
CA GLU A 184 32.38 -13.66 13.96
C GLU A 184 33.20 -12.78 14.90
N MET A 185 32.58 -12.35 16.00
CA MET A 185 33.20 -11.53 17.03
C MET A 185 32.64 -11.89 18.40
N GLU A 186 33.24 -11.39 19.44
CA GLU A 186 32.74 -11.51 20.81
C GLU A 186 32.47 -10.11 21.35
N ILE A 187 31.27 -9.87 21.85
CA ILE A 187 30.86 -8.62 22.49
C ILE A 187 30.39 -8.97 23.90
N ASP A 188 31.06 -8.44 24.90
CA ASP A 188 30.77 -8.70 26.32
C ASP A 188 30.63 -10.19 26.65
N SER A 189 31.53 -11.02 26.11
CA SER A 189 31.54 -12.49 26.25
C SER A 189 30.37 -13.20 25.57
N VAL A 190 29.66 -12.50 24.68
CA VAL A 190 28.58 -13.11 23.86
C VAL A 190 29.08 -13.31 22.43
N LYS A 191 29.02 -14.58 21.97
CA LYS A 191 29.34 -14.89 20.57
C LYS A 191 28.35 -14.16 19.65
N THR A 192 28.88 -13.31 18.79
CA THR A 192 28.11 -12.44 17.90
C THR A 192 28.50 -12.71 16.45
N ILE A 193 27.52 -12.84 15.58
CA ILE A 193 27.72 -12.92 14.13
C ILE A 193 27.19 -11.64 13.52
N TYR A 194 28.08 -10.85 12.90
CA TYR A 194 27.74 -9.62 12.20
C TYR A 194 27.62 -9.88 10.71
N HIS A 195 26.49 -9.49 10.13
CA HIS A 195 26.22 -9.55 8.72
C HIS A 195 26.30 -8.15 8.10
N ASN A 196 27.32 -7.90 7.28
CA ASN A 196 27.49 -6.61 6.61
C ASN A 196 26.64 -6.61 5.31
N VAL A 197 25.38 -6.24 5.45
CA VAL A 197 24.43 -6.15 4.33
C VAL A 197 23.78 -4.77 4.32
N GLU A 198 23.46 -4.27 3.13
CA GLU A 198 22.75 -3.01 2.97
C GLU A 198 21.29 -3.17 3.40
N THR A 199 20.85 -2.39 4.34
CA THR A 199 19.52 -2.48 4.97
C THR A 199 18.76 -1.14 4.99
N ASN A 200 19.21 -0.17 4.18
CA ASN A 200 18.59 1.16 4.12
C ASN A 200 18.49 1.86 5.50
N GLY A 201 19.53 1.70 6.33
CA GLY A 201 19.63 2.31 7.66
C GLY A 201 18.85 1.59 8.76
N ILE A 202 18.39 0.36 8.52
CA ILE A 202 17.74 -0.47 9.55
C ILE A 202 18.73 -1.45 10.13
N GLY A 203 18.87 -1.49 11.47
CA GLY A 203 19.58 -2.54 12.18
C GLY A 203 18.68 -3.69 12.54
N TYR A 204 19.03 -4.91 12.12
CA TYR A 204 18.32 -6.13 12.50
C TYR A 204 19.13 -6.88 13.54
N VAL A 205 18.57 -7.12 14.72
CA VAL A 205 19.22 -7.86 15.80
C VAL A 205 18.41 -9.09 16.14
N THR A 206 19.07 -10.26 16.16
CA THR A 206 18.46 -11.52 16.58
C THR A 206 19.23 -12.05 17.79
N LEU A 207 18.55 -12.26 18.90
CA LEU A 207 19.11 -12.86 20.10
C LEU A 207 18.67 -14.33 20.18
N LEU A 208 19.65 -15.22 20.33
CA LEU A 208 19.43 -16.65 20.50
C LEU A 208 19.77 -17.03 21.95
N PHE A 209 18.82 -17.61 22.66
CA PHE A 209 19.01 -18.12 24.02
C PHE A 209 18.94 -19.63 23.99
N ASP A 210 19.99 -20.29 24.54
CA ASP A 210 19.97 -21.72 24.78
C ASP A 210 19.27 -21.99 26.12
N LEU A 211 18.08 -22.57 26.05
CA LEU A 211 17.27 -22.94 27.21
C LEU A 211 17.31 -24.45 27.48
N SER A 212 18.17 -25.19 26.81
CA SER A 212 18.26 -26.66 26.92
C SER A 212 18.53 -27.14 28.35
N ALA A 213 19.24 -26.32 29.17
CA ALA A 213 19.51 -26.64 30.56
C ALA A 213 18.32 -26.46 31.52
N HIS A 214 17.29 -25.72 31.10
CA HIS A 214 16.16 -25.35 31.96
C HIS A 214 14.81 -25.88 31.46
N LEU A 215 14.67 -26.15 30.19
CA LEU A 215 13.42 -26.58 29.58
C LEU A 215 13.74 -27.69 28.56
N HIS A 216 13.32 -28.88 28.78
CA HIS A 216 13.50 -29.98 27.83
C HIS A 216 12.83 -29.80 26.48
N ILE A 217 12.25 -28.61 26.15
CA ILE A 217 11.32 -28.52 25.03
C ILE A 217 11.45 -27.24 24.15
N ILE A 218 12.07 -26.11 24.54
CA ILE A 218 11.93 -24.89 23.76
C ILE A 218 13.26 -24.14 23.57
N GLN A 219 13.71 -24.02 22.30
CA GLN A 219 14.61 -22.98 21.87
C GLN A 219 13.79 -21.71 21.61
N ALA A 220 14.01 -20.64 22.36
CA ALA A 220 13.35 -19.37 22.13
C ALA A 220 14.26 -18.44 21.29
N THR A 221 13.77 -18.01 20.14
CA THR A 221 14.41 -17.00 19.30
C THR A 221 13.67 -15.70 19.45
N PHE A 222 14.36 -14.65 19.87
CA PHE A 222 13.82 -13.27 19.91
C PHE A 222 14.43 -12.46 18.78
N ARG A 223 13.59 -11.85 17.95
CA ARG A 223 14.01 -10.95 16.86
C ARG A 223 13.61 -9.54 17.20
N PHE A 224 14.56 -8.64 17.17
CA PHE A 224 14.35 -7.21 17.31
C PHE A 224 14.78 -6.50 16.03
N ARG A 225 13.99 -5.53 15.62
CA ARG A 225 14.33 -4.63 14.53
C ARG A 225 14.57 -3.25 15.12
N LEU A 226 15.76 -2.74 14.94
CA LEU A 226 16.16 -1.40 15.37
C LEU A 226 16.58 -0.64 14.13
N TYR A 227 16.13 0.60 13.98
CA TYR A 227 16.78 1.50 13.06
C TYR A 227 17.41 2.65 13.85
N GLY A 228 18.66 2.94 13.51
CA GLY A 228 19.41 4.00 14.16
C GLY A 228 19.07 5.34 13.53
N TYR A 229 19.16 6.36 14.37
CA TYR A 229 19.19 7.76 13.94
C TYR A 229 20.60 8.13 13.48
#